data_2ba40d2a5dfad183fe5037f124351b5b
#
_entry.id   2ba40d2a5dfad183fe5037f124351b5b
#
_cell.length_a   1.000
_cell.length_b   1.000
_cell.length_c   1.000
_cell.angle_alpha   90.00
_cell.angle_beta   90.00
_cell.angle_gamma   90.00
#
_symmetry.space_group_name_H-M   'P 1'
#
loop_
_entity.id
_entity.type
_entity.pdbx_description
1 polymer ?
#
loop_
_entity_poly.entity_id
_entity_poly.type
_entity_poly.pdbx_seq_one_letter_code
_entity_poly.pdbx_strand_id
1 'polypeptide(L)'
;MEKDDELFYANDEFFHMTGYKDIDELFKFTKKSFRNLIREDEQQQIESSIWEQIDNGNENDYIPFHLRKADGSYLSVLDHGRIVESPQYGKVFYVLFMDWEDMQMKGGAKSTIPELKIQY
;
A
#
# COMPACT_ATOMS: atom_id res chain seq x y z
N MET A 1 3.08 3.24 -22.03
CA MET A 1 3.70 2.43 -21.02
C MET A 1 3.26 2.89 -19.62
N GLU A 2 2.86 1.99 -18.84
CA GLU A 2 2.48 2.32 -17.48
C GLU A 2 3.70 2.67 -16.64
N LYS A 3 3.46 3.43 -15.61
CA LYS A 3 4.48 3.70 -14.62
C LYS A 3 4.71 2.44 -13.81
N ASP A 4 5.93 2.30 -13.33
CA ASP A 4 6.26 1.15 -12.50
C ASP A 4 5.60 1.28 -11.14
N ASP A 5 5.11 0.17 -10.63
CA ASP A 5 4.53 0.09 -9.31
C ASP A 5 5.05 -1.14 -8.57
N GLU A 6 6.31 -1.44 -8.76
CA GLU A 6 6.91 -2.65 -8.25
C GLU A 6 7.05 -2.64 -6.74
N LEU A 7 6.44 -3.64 -6.10
CA LEU A 7 6.59 -3.85 -4.67
C LEU A 7 7.96 -4.47 -4.39
N PHE A 8 8.66 -3.96 -3.40
CA PHE A 8 9.92 -4.56 -3.01
C PHE A 8 10.09 -4.70 -1.50
N TYR A 9 9.17 -4.21 -0.71
CA TYR A 9 9.26 -4.29 0.73
C TYR A 9 7.88 -4.25 1.39
N ALA A 10 7.73 -5.03 2.45
CA ALA A 10 6.58 -4.95 3.35
C ALA A 10 7.07 -5.30 4.76
N ASN A 11 6.50 -4.68 5.77
CA ASN A 11 6.90 -4.97 7.15
C ASN A 11 5.99 -6.03 7.77
N ASP A 12 6.37 -6.49 8.96
CA ASP A 12 5.62 -7.54 9.65
C ASP A 12 4.18 -7.15 9.94
N GLU A 13 3.96 -5.89 10.25
CA GLU A 13 2.60 -5.42 10.51
C GLU A 13 1.72 -5.52 9.29
N PHE A 14 2.28 -5.31 8.09
CA PHE A 14 1.53 -5.50 6.88
C PHE A 14 1.12 -6.97 6.71
N PHE A 15 2.03 -7.89 6.99
CA PHE A 15 1.71 -9.31 6.91
C PHE A 15 0.67 -9.72 7.93
N HIS A 16 0.75 -9.20 9.15
CA HIS A 16 -0.26 -9.47 10.17
C HIS A 16 -1.64 -8.97 9.76
N MET A 17 -1.68 -7.78 9.19
CA MET A 17 -2.94 -7.16 8.76
C MET A 17 -3.60 -7.93 7.62
N THR A 18 -2.80 -8.39 6.68
CA THR A 18 -3.32 -8.97 5.43
C THR A 18 -3.35 -10.49 5.41
N GLY A 19 -2.57 -11.12 6.27
CA GLY A 19 -2.52 -12.58 6.35
C GLY A 19 -1.56 -13.24 5.40
N TYR A 20 -0.80 -12.49 4.61
CA TYR A 20 0.26 -13.09 3.81
C TYR A 20 1.36 -13.61 4.75
N LYS A 21 1.88 -14.76 4.41
CA LYS A 21 2.85 -15.44 5.26
C LYS A 21 4.19 -14.71 5.32
N ASP A 22 4.65 -14.26 4.15
CA ASP A 22 5.93 -13.60 4.01
C ASP A 22 5.97 -12.82 2.70
N ILE A 23 7.12 -12.18 2.44
CA ILE A 23 7.28 -11.38 1.23
C ILE A 23 7.21 -12.22 -0.03
N ASP A 24 7.67 -13.47 0.02
CA ASP A 24 7.63 -14.34 -1.14
C ASP A 24 6.20 -14.69 -1.53
N GLU A 25 5.35 -14.97 -0.55
CA GLU A 25 3.94 -15.23 -0.82
C GLU A 25 3.25 -13.99 -1.38
N LEU A 26 3.56 -12.83 -0.83
CA LEU A 26 3.03 -11.57 -1.32
C LEU A 26 3.41 -11.34 -2.78
N PHE A 27 4.68 -11.54 -3.11
CA PHE A 27 5.17 -11.37 -4.49
C PHE A 27 4.53 -12.36 -5.44
N LYS A 28 4.36 -13.59 -4.98
CA LYS A 28 3.74 -14.62 -5.81
C LYS A 28 2.30 -14.27 -6.14
N PHE A 29 1.58 -13.78 -5.15
CA PHE A 29 0.18 -13.41 -5.33
C PHE A 29 0.03 -12.15 -6.20
N THR A 30 0.83 -11.13 -5.93
CA THR A 30 0.70 -9.84 -6.59
C THR A 30 1.53 -9.70 -7.86
N LYS A 31 2.43 -10.66 -8.10
CA LYS A 31 3.41 -10.58 -9.19
C LYS A 31 4.23 -9.30 -9.07
N LYS A 32 4.49 -8.89 -7.84
CA LYS A 32 5.23 -7.68 -7.49
C LYS A 32 4.59 -6.38 -7.92
N SER A 33 3.30 -6.39 -8.23
CA SER A 33 2.59 -5.18 -8.64
C SER A 33 1.64 -4.74 -7.55
N PHE A 34 1.78 -3.50 -7.12
CA PHE A 34 0.90 -2.91 -6.12
C PHE A 34 -0.56 -2.93 -6.56
N ARG A 35 -0.79 -2.72 -7.86
CA ARG A 35 -2.14 -2.74 -8.43
C ARG A 35 -2.92 -3.98 -8.00
N ASN A 36 -2.24 -5.12 -7.93
CA ASN A 36 -2.90 -6.39 -7.65
C ASN A 36 -3.34 -6.53 -6.19
N LEU A 37 -2.95 -5.60 -5.33
CA LEU A 37 -3.45 -5.53 -3.96
C LEU A 37 -4.73 -4.72 -3.85
N ILE A 38 -5.08 -3.96 -4.87
CA ILE A 38 -6.28 -3.12 -4.85
C ILE A 38 -7.44 -3.92 -5.43
N ARG A 39 -8.62 -3.79 -4.81
CA ARG A 39 -9.81 -4.47 -5.33
C ARG A 39 -10.02 -4.09 -6.79
N GLU A 40 -10.36 -5.06 -7.61
CA GLU A 40 -10.35 -4.92 -9.06
C GLU A 40 -11.14 -3.72 -9.58
N ASP A 41 -12.31 -3.47 -9.00
CA ASP A 41 -13.15 -2.37 -9.45
C ASP A 41 -12.63 -0.99 -9.03
N GLU A 42 -11.61 -0.96 -8.18
CA GLU A 42 -11.02 0.29 -7.72
C GLU A 42 -9.65 0.57 -8.32
N GLN A 43 -9.06 -0.40 -9.02
CA GLN A 43 -7.67 -0.29 -9.44
C GLN A 43 -7.35 0.96 -10.25
N GLN A 44 -8.15 1.24 -11.24
CA GLN A 44 -7.86 2.37 -12.12
C GLN A 44 -7.93 3.69 -11.37
N GLN A 45 -8.97 3.87 -10.59
CA GLN A 45 -9.17 5.12 -9.84
C GLN A 45 -8.09 5.33 -8.80
N ILE A 46 -7.77 4.29 -8.07
CA ILE A 46 -6.77 4.41 -7.00
C ILE A 46 -5.38 4.63 -7.57
N GLU A 47 -5.01 3.91 -8.61
CA GLU A 47 -3.71 4.13 -9.26
C GLU A 47 -3.57 5.54 -9.79
N SER A 48 -4.62 6.06 -10.41
CA SER A 48 -4.60 7.42 -10.91
C SER A 48 -4.41 8.43 -9.77
N SER A 49 -5.09 8.19 -8.64
CA SER A 49 -4.95 9.07 -7.48
C SER A 49 -3.55 9.04 -6.90
N ILE A 50 -2.95 7.86 -6.83
CA ILE A 50 -1.60 7.71 -6.31
C ILE A 50 -0.58 8.40 -7.22
N TRP A 51 -0.68 8.18 -8.52
CA TRP A 51 0.26 8.81 -9.46
C TRP A 51 0.12 10.33 -9.49
N GLU A 52 -1.11 10.81 -9.37
CA GLU A 52 -1.34 12.26 -9.28
C GLU A 52 -0.70 12.82 -8.02
N GLN A 53 -0.83 12.11 -6.91
CA GLN A 53 -0.22 12.51 -5.65
C GLN A 53 1.31 12.57 -5.77
N ILE A 54 1.90 11.55 -6.40
CA ILE A 54 3.33 11.50 -6.62
C ILE A 54 3.79 12.65 -7.51
N ASP A 55 3.10 12.86 -8.62
CA ASP A 55 3.48 13.88 -9.59
C ASP A 55 3.38 15.30 -9.01
N ASN A 56 2.42 15.53 -8.13
CA ASN A 56 2.20 16.83 -7.52
C ASN A 56 2.96 17.03 -6.21
N GLY A 57 3.62 16.00 -5.73
CA GLY A 57 4.36 16.10 -4.48
C GLY A 57 3.50 16.19 -3.24
N ASN A 58 2.22 15.85 -3.32
CA ASN A 58 1.32 15.85 -2.17
C ASN A 58 1.59 14.63 -1.30
N GLU A 59 1.95 14.87 -0.05
CA GLU A 59 2.34 13.78 0.84
C GLU A 59 1.29 13.47 1.91
N ASN A 60 0.31 14.36 2.07
CA ASN A 60 -0.58 14.30 3.22
C ASN A 60 -2.00 13.81 2.89
N ASP A 61 -2.22 13.37 1.68
CA ASP A 61 -3.54 12.89 1.29
C ASP A 61 -3.74 11.45 1.75
N TYR A 62 -4.93 11.16 2.22
CA TYR A 62 -5.33 9.82 2.60
C TYR A 62 -6.26 9.29 1.52
N ILE A 63 -5.96 8.08 1.04
CA ILE A 63 -6.75 7.47 -0.03
C ILE A 63 -7.42 6.21 0.51
N PRO A 64 -8.75 6.19 0.61
CA PRO A 64 -9.44 4.98 1.06
C PRO A 64 -9.60 4.00 -0.09
N PHE A 65 -9.36 2.72 0.18
CA PHE A 65 -9.63 1.68 -0.79
C PHE A 65 -9.74 0.34 -0.09
N HIS A 66 -10.04 -0.71 -0.88
CA HIS A 66 -10.13 -2.06 -0.35
C HIS A 66 -8.88 -2.84 -0.73
N LEU A 67 -8.16 -3.28 0.30
CA LEU A 67 -6.90 -4.01 0.16
C LEU A 67 -7.21 -5.51 0.17
N ARG A 68 -6.65 -6.24 -0.78
CA ARG A 68 -6.87 -7.67 -0.89
C ARG A 68 -6.00 -8.43 0.10
N LYS A 69 -6.66 -9.27 0.91
CA LYS A 69 -5.98 -10.11 1.88
C LYS A 69 -5.60 -11.46 1.25
N ALA A 70 -4.76 -12.19 1.96
CA ALA A 70 -4.26 -13.48 1.48
C ALA A 70 -5.38 -14.50 1.27
N ASP A 71 -6.45 -14.40 2.03
CA ASP A 71 -7.59 -15.34 1.91
C ASP A 71 -8.60 -14.94 0.83
N GLY A 72 -8.32 -13.88 0.10
CA GLY A 72 -9.19 -13.39 -0.96
C GLY A 72 -10.25 -12.41 -0.51
N SER A 73 -10.38 -12.16 0.78
CA SER A 73 -11.28 -11.13 1.29
C SER A 73 -10.62 -9.76 1.18
N TYR A 74 -11.39 -8.72 1.48
CA TYR A 74 -10.94 -7.35 1.38
C TYR A 74 -11.00 -6.66 2.73
N LEU A 75 -10.08 -5.72 2.92
CA LEU A 75 -9.97 -4.94 4.13
C LEU A 75 -10.05 -3.47 3.75
N SER A 76 -10.93 -2.71 4.39
CA SER A 76 -11.00 -1.27 4.17
C SER A 76 -9.82 -0.59 4.85
N VAL A 77 -9.03 0.13 4.07
CA VAL A 77 -7.84 0.80 4.59
C VAL A 77 -7.81 2.26 4.14
N LEU A 78 -7.06 3.05 4.88
CA LEU A 78 -6.63 4.37 4.44
C LEU A 78 -5.14 4.29 4.13
N ASP A 79 -4.79 4.77 2.98
CA ASP A 79 -3.42 4.79 2.48
C ASP A 79 -2.87 6.19 2.69
N HIS A 80 -1.68 6.26 3.28
CA HIS A 80 -0.96 7.53 3.41
C HIS A 80 0.42 7.32 2.79
N GLY A 81 0.65 7.98 1.66
CA GLY A 81 1.88 7.78 0.92
C GLY A 81 2.77 9.01 0.88
N ARG A 82 4.04 8.79 0.72
CA ARG A 82 4.99 9.87 0.50
C ARG A 82 6.18 9.36 -0.29
N ILE A 83 6.88 10.30 -0.93
CA ILE A 83 8.03 9.98 -1.75
C ILE A 83 9.30 10.15 -0.93
N VAL A 84 10.19 9.17 -1.02
CA VAL A 84 11.47 9.20 -0.33
C VAL A 84 12.57 8.89 -1.33
N GLU A 85 13.65 9.64 -1.28
CA GLU A 85 14.83 9.34 -2.10
C GLU A 85 15.67 8.28 -1.40
N SER A 86 15.90 7.19 -2.09
CA SER A 86 16.72 6.10 -1.57
C SER A 86 18.04 6.04 -2.33
N PRO A 87 19.18 5.92 -1.64
CA PRO A 87 20.46 5.77 -2.34
C PRO A 87 20.53 4.53 -3.22
N GLN A 88 19.80 3.48 -2.85
CA GLN A 88 19.83 2.21 -3.57
C GLN A 88 18.81 2.14 -4.70
N TYR A 89 17.63 2.70 -4.48
CA TYR A 89 16.50 2.49 -5.38
C TYR A 89 16.02 3.76 -6.08
N GLY A 90 16.61 4.90 -5.77
CA GLY A 90 16.15 6.16 -6.31
C GLY A 90 14.88 6.62 -5.59
N LYS A 91 13.89 7.04 -6.34
CA LYS A 91 12.64 7.49 -5.75
C LYS A 91 11.77 6.30 -5.37
N VAL A 92 11.33 6.29 -4.13
CA VAL A 92 10.52 5.22 -3.57
C VAL A 92 9.22 5.82 -3.04
N PHE A 93 8.10 5.20 -3.38
CA PHE A 93 6.82 5.59 -2.81
C PHE A 93 6.58 4.75 -1.56
N TYR A 94 6.54 5.44 -0.44
CA TYR A 94 6.44 4.82 0.87
C TYR A 94 4.97 4.87 1.29
N VAL A 95 4.37 3.72 1.50
CA VAL A 95 2.93 3.65 1.76
C VAL A 95 2.69 3.10 3.15
N LEU A 96 1.95 3.85 3.94
CA LEU A 96 1.50 3.43 5.26
C LEU A 96 0.01 3.17 5.19
N PHE A 97 -0.42 2.10 5.83
CA PHE A 97 -1.83 1.73 5.84
C PHE A 97 -2.43 1.84 7.22
N MET A 98 -3.67 2.28 7.29
CA MET A 98 -4.43 2.29 8.52
C MET A 98 -5.69 1.49 8.29
N ASP A 99 -5.97 0.54 9.18
CA ASP A 99 -7.22 -0.18 9.16
C ASP A 99 -8.32 0.79 9.55
N TRP A 100 -9.28 0.98 8.66
CA TRP A 100 -10.34 1.96 8.86
C TRP A 100 -11.14 1.69 10.14
N GLU A 101 -11.51 0.43 10.35
CA GLU A 101 -12.30 0.07 11.53
C GLU A 101 -11.50 0.22 12.81
N ASP A 102 -10.26 -0.23 12.80
CA ASP A 102 -9.36 -0.13 13.95
C ASP A 102 -9.17 1.33 14.34
N MET A 103 -8.97 2.18 13.36
CA MET A 103 -8.79 3.60 13.56
C MET A 103 -9.98 4.23 14.28
N GLN A 104 -11.19 3.86 13.85
CA GLN A 104 -12.41 4.41 14.44
C GLN A 104 -12.66 3.89 15.85
N MET A 105 -12.39 2.60 16.07
CA MET A 105 -12.69 1.97 17.35
C MET A 105 -11.66 2.26 18.43
N LYS A 106 -10.42 2.42 18.03
CA LYS A 106 -9.30 2.57 18.95
C LYS A 106 -8.67 3.94 18.96
N GLY A 107 -9.28 4.89 18.28
CA GLY A 107 -8.71 6.22 18.19
C GLY A 107 -7.44 6.30 17.34
N GLY A 108 -7.14 5.25 16.61
CA GLY A 108 -6.04 5.26 15.68
C GLY A 108 -4.65 5.10 16.26
N ALA A 109 -4.56 4.91 17.57
CA ALA A 109 -3.26 4.82 18.22
C ALA A 109 -2.66 3.42 18.08
N LYS A 110 -1.62 3.32 17.28
CA LYS A 110 -0.84 2.09 17.13
C LYS A 110 0.63 2.43 17.18
N SER A 111 1.41 1.58 17.85
CA SER A 111 2.85 1.77 17.91
C SER A 111 3.53 1.35 16.62
N THR A 112 2.90 0.43 15.85
CA THR A 112 3.45 -0.08 14.60
C THR A 112 2.39 0.03 13.51
N ILE A 113 2.80 0.49 12.35
CA ILE A 113 1.90 0.74 11.23
C ILE A 113 2.28 -0.16 10.05
N PRO A 114 1.31 -0.84 9.43
CA PRO A 114 1.58 -1.62 8.21
C PRO A 114 2.17 -0.74 7.11
N GLU A 115 3.16 -1.26 6.41
CA GLU A 115 3.97 -0.46 5.51
C GLU A 115 4.36 -1.24 4.26
N LEU A 116 4.31 -0.56 3.12
CA LEU A 116 4.84 -1.06 1.86
C LEU A 116 5.79 -0.02 1.27
N LYS A 117 6.73 -0.49 0.45
CA LYS A 117 7.56 0.38 -0.38
C LYS A 117 7.40 -0.04 -1.83
N ILE A 118 7.17 0.94 -2.67
CA ILE A 118 6.92 0.74 -4.10
C ILE A 118 7.93 1.56 -4.86
N GLN A 119 8.58 0.93 -5.81
CA GLN A 119 9.51 1.63 -6.70
C GLN A 119 8.76 2.11 -7.93
N TYR A 120 8.95 3.35 -8.30
CA TYR A 120 8.29 3.89 -9.47
C TYR A 120 9.27 4.68 -10.34
#